data_5dfae114a44e191057ffcbe7ec855675
#
_entry.id   5dfae114a44e191057ffcbe7ec855675
#
_cell.length_a   1.000
_cell.length_b   1.000
_cell.length_c   1.000
_cell.angle_alpha   90.00
_cell.angle_beta   90.00
_cell.angle_gamma   90.00
#
_symmetry.space_group_name_H-M   'P 1'
#
loop_
_entity.id
_entity.type
_entity.pdbx_description
1 polymer ?
#
loop_
_entity_poly.entity_id
_entity_poly.type
_entity_poly.pdbx_seq_one_letter_code
_entity_poly.pdbx_strand_id
1 'polypeptide(L)'
;MTIAERFAEFLMGTRYDEIAVQAVDHATMIVASTLASAACGRHIDSSRIVSEIEIQRGGTPEAAVWFEKDIRLPVIGAARANALMSDAAASDDSDLRNIVHAGTPLTATALAVAEATGAGGKDILAAIVVGYEAAGRIGESIMPKFDYRGHHGCMGAAFGPTIAAARLYGLTAEQAAHALGLTATTIGGLTKAANTSIAREYHAGNATMAGISAVQAAMRGYTAELAIFEKERGFCRLFGGSDGSVILEDLGTDWDIVTDMALKLVPGGHPYHALGEAGANAAREAEVAPEQVAKIIVSRPGMKNLTGPLHPKNLIDMAHSPAYFTAAGVRDHEFGWIHASQEKIDDPVIHTLIDKVIVGPEPTENLAAYRQGATVAIEMTDGRTVANTVFVPNGAGCLGVDWADVDEKCRALMPAAPLDDVKIESVLSKMRQFRTLSHASELTGHLV
;
A
#
# COMPACT_ATOMS: atom_id res chain seq x y z
N MET A 1 -27.53 -2.45 16.96
CA MET A 1 -26.75 -2.29 15.71
C MET A 1 -25.41 -2.99 15.88
N THR A 2 -25.04 -3.80 14.93
CA THR A 2 -23.77 -4.51 14.85
C THR A 2 -22.62 -3.58 14.45
N ILE A 3 -21.37 -4.07 14.52
CA ILE A 3 -20.20 -3.31 14.04
C ILE A 3 -20.37 -2.98 12.55
N ALA A 4 -20.78 -3.94 11.72
CA ALA A 4 -20.97 -3.72 10.28
C ALA A 4 -22.00 -2.62 9.99
N GLU A 5 -23.14 -2.60 10.68
CA GLU A 5 -24.18 -1.58 10.49
C GLU A 5 -23.70 -0.18 10.88
N ARG A 6 -23.12 -0.04 12.08
CA ARG A 6 -22.63 1.27 12.58
C ARG A 6 -21.49 1.81 11.70
N PHE A 7 -20.59 0.94 11.30
CA PHE A 7 -19.47 1.33 10.45
C PHE A 7 -19.93 1.73 9.05
N ALA A 8 -20.84 0.95 8.45
CA ALA A 8 -21.44 1.29 7.16
C ALA A 8 -22.22 2.62 7.22
N GLU A 9 -22.99 2.89 8.29
CA GLU A 9 -23.67 4.19 8.45
C GLU A 9 -22.67 5.35 8.43
N PHE A 10 -21.58 5.25 9.18
CA PHE A 10 -20.54 6.27 9.20
C PHE A 10 -19.90 6.47 7.81
N LEU A 11 -19.41 5.38 7.20
CA LEU A 11 -18.68 5.44 5.93
C LEU A 11 -19.57 5.92 4.76
N MET A 12 -20.82 5.47 4.71
CA MET A 12 -21.76 5.86 3.66
C MET A 12 -22.37 7.24 3.90
N GLY A 13 -22.49 7.66 5.16
CA GLY A 13 -23.04 8.95 5.55
C GLY A 13 -22.04 10.12 5.38
N THR A 14 -20.74 9.86 5.39
CA THR A 14 -19.70 10.89 5.28
C THR A 14 -19.79 11.64 3.96
N ARG A 15 -19.93 12.97 4.00
CA ARG A 15 -19.97 13.82 2.81
C ARG A 15 -18.59 14.35 2.46
N TYR A 16 -18.33 14.59 1.15
CA TYR A 16 -17.04 15.14 0.70
C TYR A 16 -16.65 16.43 1.43
N ASP A 17 -17.59 17.32 1.66
CA ASP A 17 -17.35 18.63 2.30
C ASP A 17 -17.07 18.51 3.83
N GLU A 18 -17.27 17.34 4.41
CA GLU A 18 -16.97 17.01 5.82
C GLU A 18 -15.59 16.38 5.99
N ILE A 19 -14.96 15.95 4.89
CA ILE A 19 -13.64 15.34 4.90
C ILE A 19 -12.57 16.43 5.03
N ALA A 20 -11.60 16.21 5.91
CA ALA A 20 -10.47 17.12 6.07
C ALA A 20 -9.69 17.29 4.75
N VAL A 21 -9.29 18.52 4.44
CA VAL A 21 -8.55 18.86 3.20
C VAL A 21 -7.31 17.99 3.05
N GLN A 22 -6.57 17.76 4.13
CA GLN A 22 -5.39 16.89 4.14
C GLN A 22 -5.72 15.45 3.73
N ALA A 23 -6.84 14.88 4.18
CA ALA A 23 -7.26 13.54 3.78
C ALA A 23 -7.58 13.47 2.27
N VAL A 24 -8.20 14.51 1.73
CA VAL A 24 -8.48 14.64 0.29
C VAL A 24 -7.19 14.76 -0.52
N ASP A 25 -6.23 15.54 -0.04
CA ASP A 25 -4.92 15.68 -0.70
C ASP A 25 -4.14 14.37 -0.67
N HIS A 26 -4.10 13.66 0.47
CA HIS A 26 -3.49 12.34 0.58
C HIS A 26 -4.18 11.30 -0.32
N ALA A 27 -5.51 11.33 -0.43
CA ALA A 27 -6.24 10.47 -1.37
C ALA A 27 -5.80 10.72 -2.82
N THR A 28 -5.59 11.98 -3.19
CA THR A 28 -5.09 12.33 -4.53
C THR A 28 -3.66 11.84 -4.75
N MET A 29 -2.80 11.96 -3.74
CA MET A 29 -1.41 11.48 -3.76
C MET A 29 -1.35 9.95 -3.86
N ILE A 30 -2.24 9.22 -3.17
CA ILE A 30 -2.36 7.75 -3.31
C ILE A 30 -2.69 7.37 -4.75
N VAL A 31 -3.64 8.06 -5.40
CA VAL A 31 -3.97 7.79 -6.81
C VAL A 31 -2.74 7.96 -7.70
N ALA A 32 -2.02 9.09 -7.58
CA ALA A 32 -0.81 9.35 -8.37
C ALA A 32 0.27 8.31 -8.10
N SER A 33 0.52 7.99 -6.83
CA SER A 33 1.48 6.97 -6.39
C SER A 33 1.14 5.58 -6.94
N THR A 34 -0.13 5.19 -6.92
CA THR A 34 -0.62 3.91 -7.43
C THR A 34 -0.45 3.81 -8.95
N LEU A 35 -0.75 4.87 -9.69
CA LEU A 35 -0.53 4.91 -11.14
C LEU A 35 0.96 4.83 -11.50
N ALA A 36 1.82 5.50 -10.77
CA ALA A 36 3.27 5.39 -10.96
C ALA A 36 3.78 3.96 -10.71
N SER A 37 3.28 3.33 -9.64
CA SER A 37 3.59 1.93 -9.34
C SER A 37 3.10 0.97 -10.42
N ALA A 38 1.88 1.19 -10.94
CA ALA A 38 1.31 0.39 -12.03
C ALA A 38 2.11 0.52 -13.31
N ALA A 39 2.59 1.71 -13.66
CA ALA A 39 3.44 1.92 -14.83
C ALA A 39 4.73 1.07 -14.74
N CYS A 40 5.37 1.03 -13.57
CA CYS A 40 6.55 0.22 -13.32
C CYS A 40 6.24 -1.29 -13.32
N GLY A 41 5.10 -1.69 -12.75
CA GLY A 41 4.74 -3.10 -12.57
C GLY A 41 4.11 -3.78 -13.78
N ARG A 42 3.71 -3.03 -14.85
CA ARG A 42 2.96 -3.58 -15.99
C ARG A 42 3.67 -4.71 -16.75
N HIS A 43 4.99 -4.71 -16.78
CA HIS A 43 5.80 -5.71 -17.50
C HIS A 43 6.26 -6.88 -16.62
N ILE A 44 5.96 -6.84 -15.33
CA ILE A 44 6.27 -7.94 -14.41
C ILE A 44 5.34 -9.12 -14.73
N ASP A 45 5.89 -10.34 -14.74
CA ASP A 45 5.17 -11.54 -15.20
C ASP A 45 3.85 -11.78 -14.48
N SER A 46 3.78 -11.56 -13.16
CA SER A 46 2.54 -11.72 -12.38
C SER A 46 1.42 -10.83 -12.90
N SER A 47 1.73 -9.58 -13.19
CA SER A 47 0.82 -8.58 -13.73
C SER A 47 0.41 -8.91 -15.17
N ARG A 48 1.40 -9.20 -16.04
CA ARG A 48 1.16 -9.54 -17.45
C ARG A 48 0.25 -10.76 -17.59
N ILE A 49 0.51 -11.83 -16.85
CA ILE A 49 -0.27 -13.08 -16.90
C ILE A 49 -1.74 -12.81 -16.56
N VAL A 50 -2.01 -12.04 -15.51
CA VAL A 50 -3.40 -11.78 -15.10
C VAL A 50 -4.09 -10.82 -16.04
N SER A 51 -3.39 -9.79 -16.53
CA SER A 51 -3.93 -8.89 -17.56
C SER A 51 -4.33 -9.65 -18.82
N GLU A 52 -3.49 -10.55 -19.32
CA GLU A 52 -3.81 -11.40 -20.47
C GLU A 52 -5.04 -12.30 -20.20
N ILE A 53 -5.18 -12.87 -19.01
CA ILE A 53 -6.35 -13.68 -18.63
C ILE A 53 -7.62 -12.83 -18.66
N GLU A 54 -7.61 -11.63 -18.08
CA GLU A 54 -8.80 -10.76 -18.06
C GLU A 54 -9.14 -10.24 -19.46
N ILE A 55 -8.15 -9.90 -20.28
CA ILE A 55 -8.36 -9.52 -21.69
C ILE A 55 -9.00 -10.67 -22.48
N GLN A 56 -8.52 -11.91 -22.30
CA GLN A 56 -9.09 -13.09 -22.95
C GLN A 56 -10.53 -13.39 -22.49
N ARG A 57 -10.87 -13.12 -21.24
CA ARG A 57 -12.24 -13.25 -20.73
C ARG A 57 -13.19 -12.28 -21.42
N GLY A 58 -12.71 -11.07 -21.72
CA GLY A 58 -13.51 -10.03 -22.36
C GLY A 58 -14.73 -9.65 -21.55
N GLY A 59 -15.77 -9.17 -22.24
CA GLY A 59 -17.06 -8.77 -21.67
C GLY A 59 -17.40 -7.32 -22.00
N THR A 60 -18.33 -6.71 -21.25
CA THR A 60 -18.77 -5.32 -21.47
C THR A 60 -17.58 -4.35 -21.22
N PRO A 61 -17.28 -3.43 -22.15
CA PRO A 61 -16.14 -2.52 -22.05
C PRO A 61 -16.45 -1.32 -21.13
N GLU A 62 -16.45 -1.54 -19.82
CA GLU A 62 -16.88 -0.56 -18.81
C GLU A 62 -15.72 0.31 -18.29
N ALA A 63 -14.52 -0.27 -18.10
CA ALA A 63 -13.39 0.42 -17.51
C ALA A 63 -12.08 0.13 -18.25
N ALA A 64 -11.15 1.09 -18.24
CA ALA A 64 -9.86 0.99 -18.91
C ALA A 64 -8.87 0.07 -18.16
N VAL A 65 -8.10 -0.71 -18.92
CA VAL A 65 -6.84 -1.27 -18.43
C VAL A 65 -5.75 -0.22 -18.62
N TRP A 66 -5.12 0.20 -17.53
CA TRP A 66 -4.16 1.29 -17.56
C TRP A 66 -2.95 0.95 -18.45
N PHE A 67 -2.48 1.93 -19.19
CA PHE A 67 -1.34 1.82 -20.12
C PHE A 67 -1.53 0.84 -21.30
N GLU A 68 -2.75 0.30 -21.46
CA GLU A 68 -3.12 -0.57 -22.59
C GLU A 68 -4.10 0.17 -23.50
N LYS A 69 -3.60 0.56 -24.69
CA LYS A 69 -4.38 1.35 -25.63
C LYS A 69 -5.64 0.58 -26.08
N ASP A 70 -6.78 1.26 -26.02
CA ASP A 70 -8.07 0.77 -26.48
C ASP A 70 -8.58 -0.51 -25.78
N ILE A 71 -7.94 -0.93 -24.66
CA ILE A 71 -8.39 -2.08 -23.87
C ILE A 71 -9.32 -1.61 -22.76
N ARG A 72 -10.58 -2.02 -22.85
CA ARG A 72 -11.60 -1.83 -21.81
C ARG A 72 -12.23 -3.17 -21.46
N LEU A 73 -12.46 -3.40 -20.18
CA LEU A 73 -13.00 -4.65 -19.63
C LEU A 73 -14.18 -4.36 -18.71
N PRO A 74 -14.96 -5.39 -18.31
CA PRO A 74 -15.86 -5.25 -17.18
C PRO A 74 -15.12 -4.71 -15.95
N VAL A 75 -15.81 -3.94 -15.11
CA VAL A 75 -15.22 -3.28 -13.92
C VAL A 75 -14.31 -4.21 -13.13
N ILE A 76 -14.76 -5.44 -12.83
CA ILE A 76 -13.97 -6.42 -12.07
C ILE A 76 -12.67 -6.78 -12.78
N GLY A 77 -12.70 -7.03 -14.08
CA GLY A 77 -11.53 -7.41 -14.87
C GLY A 77 -10.50 -6.30 -14.96
N ALA A 78 -10.95 -5.07 -15.26
CA ALA A 78 -10.09 -3.90 -15.30
C ALA A 78 -9.46 -3.60 -13.93
N ALA A 79 -10.28 -3.55 -12.86
CA ALA A 79 -9.79 -3.30 -11.50
C ALA A 79 -8.78 -4.35 -11.04
N ARG A 80 -9.02 -5.63 -11.37
CA ARG A 80 -8.09 -6.73 -11.04
C ARG A 80 -6.75 -6.57 -11.73
N ALA A 81 -6.75 -6.34 -13.05
CA ALA A 81 -5.53 -6.14 -13.82
C ALA A 81 -4.73 -4.92 -13.32
N ASN A 82 -5.41 -3.80 -13.10
CA ASN A 82 -4.81 -2.56 -12.64
C ASN A 82 -4.23 -2.68 -11.21
N ALA A 83 -4.91 -3.41 -10.32
CA ALA A 83 -4.42 -3.66 -8.97
C ALA A 83 -3.14 -4.52 -8.96
N LEU A 84 -3.08 -5.59 -9.77
CA LEU A 84 -1.86 -6.38 -9.89
C LEU A 84 -0.71 -5.57 -10.46
N MET A 85 -0.95 -4.75 -11.49
CA MET A 85 0.08 -3.87 -12.03
C MET A 85 0.67 -2.96 -10.95
N SER A 86 -0.17 -2.35 -10.13
CA SER A 86 0.29 -1.41 -9.11
C SER A 86 1.00 -2.06 -7.92
N ASP A 87 0.67 -3.32 -7.59
CA ASP A 87 1.35 -4.05 -6.50
C ASP A 87 2.67 -4.70 -6.95
N ALA A 88 2.78 -5.11 -8.21
CA ALA A 88 3.89 -5.94 -8.70
C ALA A 88 5.28 -5.31 -8.51
N ALA A 89 5.40 -4.00 -8.63
CA ALA A 89 6.67 -3.28 -8.47
C ALA A 89 7.10 -3.05 -7.01
N ALA A 90 6.34 -3.53 -6.02
CA ALA A 90 6.59 -3.32 -4.59
C ALA A 90 6.78 -1.84 -4.20
N SER A 91 6.11 -0.94 -4.91
CA SER A 91 6.24 0.53 -4.77
C SER A 91 4.93 1.24 -4.44
N ASP A 92 3.94 0.51 -3.98
CA ASP A 92 2.60 0.93 -3.58
C ASP A 92 2.58 1.80 -2.30
N ASP A 93 1.57 1.65 -1.47
CA ASP A 93 1.46 2.24 -0.12
C ASP A 93 1.49 1.16 0.96
N SER A 94 1.45 1.58 2.21
CA SER A 94 1.26 0.72 3.37
C SER A 94 0.59 1.49 4.49
N ASP A 95 -0.09 0.81 5.39
CA ASP A 95 -0.53 1.37 6.67
C ASP A 95 0.53 1.10 7.74
N LEU A 96 0.87 2.13 8.54
CA LEU A 96 1.93 2.06 9.56
C LEU A 96 1.58 1.14 10.74
N ARG A 97 0.27 0.95 11.03
CA ARG A 97 -0.19 0.14 12.17
C ARG A 97 -0.23 -1.34 11.84
N ASN A 98 -0.68 -1.67 10.62
CA ASN A 98 -1.13 -3.02 10.29
C ASN A 98 -0.60 -3.54 8.95
N ILE A 99 0.26 -2.78 8.26
CA ILE A 99 0.86 -3.12 6.96
C ILE A 99 -0.16 -3.47 5.85
N VAL A 100 -1.40 -3.00 5.96
CA VAL A 100 -2.38 -3.12 4.88
C VAL A 100 -1.93 -2.28 3.69
N HIS A 101 -2.02 -2.84 2.50
CA HIS A 101 -1.74 -2.19 1.22
C HIS A 101 -3.06 -1.75 0.59
N ALA A 102 -3.66 -0.68 1.14
CA ALA A 102 -5.02 -0.28 0.77
C ALA A 102 -5.09 0.46 -0.56
N GLY A 103 -4.10 1.32 -0.85
CA GLY A 103 -4.13 2.22 -2.01
C GLY A 103 -4.24 1.51 -3.34
N THR A 104 -3.52 0.39 -3.51
CA THR A 104 -3.52 -0.43 -4.72
C THR A 104 -4.91 -0.93 -5.13
N PRO A 105 -5.58 -1.82 -4.35
CA PRO A 105 -6.87 -2.34 -4.74
C PRO A 105 -7.97 -1.28 -4.68
N LEU A 106 -7.84 -0.32 -3.79
CA LEU A 106 -8.80 0.77 -3.60
C LEU A 106 -8.81 1.72 -4.80
N THR A 107 -7.65 2.22 -5.24
CA THR A 107 -7.54 3.10 -6.40
C THR A 107 -8.00 2.41 -7.68
N ALA A 108 -7.57 1.16 -7.89
CA ALA A 108 -7.99 0.38 -9.06
C ALA A 108 -9.50 0.18 -9.10
N THR A 109 -10.13 -0.10 -7.96
CA THR A 109 -11.58 -0.23 -7.85
C THR A 109 -12.28 1.10 -8.05
N ALA A 110 -11.84 2.16 -7.37
CA ALA A 110 -12.49 3.46 -7.41
C ALA A 110 -12.52 4.04 -8.83
N LEU A 111 -11.39 3.99 -9.56
CA LEU A 111 -11.32 4.47 -10.94
C LEU A 111 -12.15 3.60 -11.89
N ALA A 112 -12.11 2.27 -11.77
CA ALA A 112 -12.88 1.39 -12.63
C ALA A 112 -14.41 1.54 -12.43
N VAL A 113 -14.86 1.63 -11.17
CA VAL A 113 -16.30 1.87 -10.88
C VAL A 113 -16.70 3.27 -11.32
N ALA A 114 -15.87 4.29 -11.11
CA ALA A 114 -16.15 5.65 -11.53
C ALA A 114 -16.28 5.78 -13.03
N GLU A 115 -15.48 5.08 -13.84
CA GLU A 115 -15.66 5.04 -15.29
C GLU A 115 -17.00 4.43 -15.70
N ALA A 116 -17.44 3.38 -15.02
CA ALA A 116 -18.71 2.71 -15.30
C ALA A 116 -19.94 3.52 -14.85
N THR A 117 -19.81 4.30 -13.79
CA THR A 117 -20.92 5.10 -13.21
C THR A 117 -20.94 6.54 -13.67
N GLY A 118 -19.84 7.04 -14.26
CA GLY A 118 -19.68 8.44 -14.64
C GLY A 118 -19.38 9.36 -13.46
N ALA A 119 -18.86 8.83 -12.34
CA ALA A 119 -18.54 9.60 -11.15
C ALA A 119 -17.38 10.58 -11.39
N GLY A 120 -17.45 11.74 -10.74
CA GLY A 120 -16.46 12.80 -10.82
C GLY A 120 -15.38 12.72 -9.73
N GLY A 121 -14.41 13.63 -9.82
CA GLY A 121 -13.25 13.64 -8.93
C GLY A 121 -13.58 13.70 -7.43
N LYS A 122 -14.57 14.51 -7.04
CA LYS A 122 -15.00 14.61 -5.63
C LYS A 122 -15.56 13.30 -5.10
N ASP A 123 -16.40 12.62 -5.90
CA ASP A 123 -17.00 11.35 -5.49
C ASP A 123 -15.94 10.25 -5.36
N ILE A 124 -14.97 10.23 -6.29
CA ILE A 124 -13.84 9.31 -6.26
C ILE A 124 -12.98 9.55 -5.02
N LEU A 125 -12.60 10.80 -4.74
CA LEU A 125 -11.77 11.12 -3.57
C LEU A 125 -12.47 10.80 -2.25
N ALA A 126 -13.76 11.12 -2.13
CA ALA A 126 -14.54 10.72 -0.97
C ALA A 126 -14.60 9.19 -0.80
N ALA A 127 -14.79 8.45 -1.90
CA ALA A 127 -14.79 6.99 -1.87
C ALA A 127 -13.42 6.42 -1.46
N ILE A 128 -12.32 7.03 -1.90
CA ILE A 128 -10.96 6.62 -1.52
C ILE A 128 -10.71 6.88 -0.04
N VAL A 129 -11.06 8.06 0.50
CA VAL A 129 -10.84 8.36 1.93
C VAL A 129 -11.59 7.37 2.81
N VAL A 130 -12.90 7.19 2.60
CA VAL A 130 -13.67 6.26 3.44
C VAL A 130 -13.33 4.78 3.17
N GLY A 131 -12.87 4.46 1.97
CA GLY A 131 -12.35 3.13 1.65
C GLY A 131 -11.03 2.84 2.37
N TYR A 132 -10.13 3.82 2.47
CA TYR A 132 -8.89 3.70 3.22
C TYR A 132 -9.18 3.48 4.71
N GLU A 133 -10.10 4.26 5.26
CA GLU A 133 -10.60 4.13 6.63
C GLU A 133 -11.14 2.73 6.91
N ALA A 134 -11.92 2.17 5.98
CA ALA A 134 -12.45 0.81 6.12
C ALA A 134 -11.33 -0.24 6.13
N ALA A 135 -10.37 -0.12 5.24
CA ALA A 135 -9.25 -1.05 5.15
C ALA A 135 -8.33 -0.98 6.38
N GLY A 136 -8.00 0.23 6.84
CA GLY A 136 -7.11 0.46 7.97
C GLY A 136 -7.69 -0.06 9.28
N ARG A 137 -8.91 0.35 9.63
CA ARG A 137 -9.58 -0.05 10.88
C ARG A 137 -9.90 -1.53 10.96
N ILE A 138 -10.38 -2.14 9.87
CA ILE A 138 -10.60 -3.59 9.84
C ILE A 138 -9.24 -4.31 9.85
N GLY A 139 -8.23 -3.80 9.17
CA GLY A 139 -6.86 -4.29 9.23
C GLY A 139 -6.31 -4.30 10.66
N GLU A 140 -6.49 -3.22 11.40
CA GLU A 140 -6.08 -3.12 12.82
C GLU A 140 -6.81 -4.16 13.70
N SER A 141 -8.10 -4.36 13.49
CA SER A 141 -8.91 -5.29 14.28
C SER A 141 -8.45 -6.76 14.18
N ILE A 142 -7.76 -7.12 13.11
CA ILE A 142 -7.23 -8.48 12.89
C ILE A 142 -5.72 -8.60 13.16
N MET A 143 -5.07 -7.54 13.60
CA MET A 143 -3.65 -7.51 13.88
C MET A 143 -3.30 -7.00 15.30
N PRO A 144 -3.99 -7.46 16.34
CA PRO A 144 -3.67 -7.03 17.69
C PRO A 144 -2.26 -7.51 18.06
N LYS A 145 -1.41 -6.57 18.50
CA LYS A 145 -0.05 -6.88 19.00
C LYS A 145 0.86 -7.60 17.98
N PHE A 146 0.64 -7.40 16.70
CA PHE A 146 1.43 -8.04 15.63
C PHE A 146 1.40 -9.58 15.65
N ASP A 147 0.32 -10.18 16.15
CA ASP A 147 0.10 -11.63 16.10
C ASP A 147 -0.59 -12.02 14.78
N TYR A 148 0.21 -12.38 13.78
CA TYR A 148 -0.24 -12.65 12.42
C TYR A 148 -0.85 -14.05 12.28
N ARG A 149 -2.14 -14.13 11.95
CA ARG A 149 -2.83 -15.36 11.59
C ARG A 149 -3.18 -15.45 10.09
N GLY A 150 -2.53 -14.67 9.27
CA GLY A 150 -2.73 -14.60 7.84
C GLY A 150 -1.95 -13.44 7.24
N HIS A 151 -2.12 -13.18 5.94
CA HIS A 151 -1.56 -12.01 5.29
C HIS A 151 -2.51 -10.82 5.44
N HIS A 152 -2.35 -10.07 6.50
CA HIS A 152 -3.21 -8.94 6.84
C HIS A 152 -3.18 -7.84 5.78
N GLY A 153 -2.02 -7.64 5.14
CA GLY A 153 -1.86 -6.67 4.07
C GLY A 153 -2.88 -6.77 2.93
N CYS A 154 -3.39 -7.98 2.65
CA CYS A 154 -4.43 -8.17 1.64
C CYS A 154 -5.82 -8.40 2.25
N MET A 155 -5.91 -9.00 3.43
CA MET A 155 -7.20 -9.29 4.04
C MET A 155 -7.93 -8.02 4.46
N GLY A 156 -7.24 -7.09 5.15
CA GLY A 156 -7.77 -5.77 5.47
C GLY A 156 -8.04 -4.93 4.22
N ALA A 157 -7.13 -4.99 3.24
CA ALA A 157 -7.21 -4.21 2.02
C ALA A 157 -8.51 -4.43 1.20
N ALA A 158 -9.14 -5.61 1.28
CA ALA A 158 -10.36 -5.91 0.52
C ALA A 158 -11.57 -5.05 0.93
N PHE A 159 -11.59 -4.52 2.14
CA PHE A 159 -12.69 -3.69 2.64
C PHE A 159 -12.65 -2.27 2.06
N GLY A 160 -11.48 -1.79 1.63
CA GLY A 160 -11.35 -0.54 0.87
C GLY A 160 -12.15 -0.57 -0.43
N PRO A 161 -11.86 -1.49 -1.37
CA PRO A 161 -12.66 -1.73 -2.57
C PRO A 161 -14.15 -1.90 -2.30
N THR A 162 -14.51 -2.60 -1.23
CA THR A 162 -15.92 -2.82 -0.85
C THR A 162 -16.63 -1.50 -0.61
N ILE A 163 -16.10 -0.64 0.22
CA ILE A 163 -16.73 0.64 0.56
C ILE A 163 -16.64 1.64 -0.58
N ALA A 164 -15.50 1.70 -1.28
CA ALA A 164 -15.39 2.60 -2.43
C ALA A 164 -16.39 2.25 -3.54
N ALA A 165 -16.52 0.96 -3.88
CA ALA A 165 -17.50 0.52 -4.85
C ALA A 165 -18.95 0.75 -4.36
N ALA A 166 -19.26 0.47 -3.08
CA ALA A 166 -20.58 0.70 -2.51
C ALA A 166 -20.99 2.18 -2.65
N ARG A 167 -20.09 3.11 -2.34
CA ARG A 167 -20.36 4.55 -2.49
C ARG A 167 -20.58 4.95 -3.95
N LEU A 168 -19.69 4.53 -4.84
CA LEU A 168 -19.73 4.93 -6.25
C LEU A 168 -20.92 4.31 -7.00
N TYR A 169 -21.41 3.14 -6.58
CA TYR A 169 -22.65 2.55 -7.07
C TYR A 169 -23.91 3.08 -6.35
N GLY A 170 -23.78 3.93 -5.32
CA GLY A 170 -24.88 4.53 -4.59
C GLY A 170 -25.68 3.58 -3.70
N LEU A 171 -25.04 2.60 -3.07
CA LEU A 171 -25.68 1.67 -2.14
C LEU A 171 -26.17 2.41 -0.88
N THR A 172 -27.22 1.87 -0.25
CA THR A 172 -27.61 2.29 1.10
C THR A 172 -26.61 1.79 2.15
N ALA A 173 -26.61 2.37 3.35
CA ALA A 173 -25.78 1.91 4.47
C ALA A 173 -26.08 0.44 4.82
N GLU A 174 -27.35 0.02 4.76
CA GLU A 174 -27.73 -1.38 4.97
C GLU A 174 -27.12 -2.31 3.94
N GLN A 175 -27.19 -1.95 2.65
CA GLN A 175 -26.57 -2.73 1.58
C GLN A 175 -25.05 -2.76 1.73
N ALA A 176 -24.41 -1.66 2.14
CA ALA A 176 -22.97 -1.61 2.40
C ALA A 176 -22.58 -2.49 3.59
N ALA A 177 -23.39 -2.56 4.65
CA ALA A 177 -23.17 -3.49 5.78
C ALA A 177 -23.20 -4.95 5.32
N HIS A 178 -24.15 -5.32 4.46
CA HIS A 178 -24.18 -6.65 3.85
C HIS A 178 -22.96 -6.89 2.94
N ALA A 179 -22.53 -5.90 2.15
CA ALA A 179 -21.32 -6.01 1.33
C ALA A 179 -20.07 -6.25 2.18
N LEU A 180 -19.91 -5.55 3.31
CA LEU A 180 -18.83 -5.81 4.27
C LEU A 180 -18.86 -7.26 4.79
N GLY A 181 -20.05 -7.76 5.16
CA GLY A 181 -20.23 -9.14 5.61
C GLY A 181 -19.88 -10.18 4.52
N LEU A 182 -20.27 -9.93 3.27
CA LEU A 182 -19.94 -10.79 2.13
C LEU A 182 -18.43 -10.80 1.86
N THR A 183 -17.77 -9.64 1.91
CA THR A 183 -16.32 -9.54 1.78
C THR A 183 -15.61 -10.34 2.87
N ALA A 184 -16.01 -10.16 4.15
CA ALA A 184 -15.44 -10.92 5.27
C ALA A 184 -15.58 -12.44 5.11
N THR A 185 -16.66 -12.90 4.45
CA THR A 185 -16.92 -14.32 4.22
C THR A 185 -15.98 -14.93 3.16
N THR A 186 -15.49 -14.16 2.21
CA THR A 186 -14.79 -14.65 1.02
C THR A 186 -13.29 -14.36 1.01
N ILE A 187 -12.82 -13.44 1.82
CA ILE A 187 -11.41 -13.02 1.80
C ILE A 187 -10.52 -13.92 2.64
N GLY A 188 -9.32 -14.16 2.15
CA GLY A 188 -8.25 -14.87 2.85
C GLY A 188 -6.88 -14.42 2.35
N GLY A 189 -5.83 -14.91 2.98
CA GLY A 189 -4.46 -14.63 2.58
C GLY A 189 -3.46 -15.40 3.43
N LEU A 190 -2.32 -15.77 2.82
CA LEU A 190 -1.26 -16.53 3.46
C LEU A 190 0.06 -15.75 3.44
N THR A 191 0.57 -15.38 4.60
CA THR A 191 1.83 -14.64 4.76
C THR A 191 3.01 -15.35 4.07
N LYS A 192 3.06 -16.69 4.13
CA LYS A 192 4.13 -17.44 3.48
C LYS A 192 4.18 -17.18 1.98
N ALA A 193 3.03 -17.20 1.30
CA ALA A 193 2.95 -16.92 -0.14
C ALA A 193 3.39 -15.48 -0.46
N ALA A 194 3.00 -14.53 0.36
CA ALA A 194 3.35 -13.11 0.20
C ALA A 194 4.86 -12.85 0.28
N ASN A 195 5.57 -13.56 1.16
CA ASN A 195 6.98 -13.30 1.45
C ASN A 195 7.97 -14.10 0.60
N THR A 196 7.51 -15.10 -0.15
CA THR A 196 8.41 -16.05 -0.82
C THR A 196 8.06 -16.32 -2.29
N SER A 197 7.09 -15.64 -2.85
CA SER A 197 6.67 -15.87 -4.24
C SER A 197 5.94 -14.67 -4.84
N ILE A 198 5.84 -14.67 -6.19
CA ILE A 198 5.02 -13.68 -6.94
C ILE A 198 3.51 -13.84 -6.68
N ALA A 199 3.08 -14.84 -5.88
CA ALA A 199 1.69 -14.96 -5.45
C ALA A 199 1.25 -13.81 -4.51
N ARG A 200 2.18 -12.98 -4.05
CA ARG A 200 1.88 -11.76 -3.29
C ARG A 200 0.92 -10.85 -4.05
N GLU A 201 1.25 -10.49 -5.28
CA GLU A 201 0.47 -9.55 -6.09
C GLU A 201 -0.94 -10.09 -6.42
N TYR A 202 -1.08 -11.41 -6.46
CA TYR A 202 -2.37 -12.06 -6.68
C TYR A 202 -3.41 -11.68 -5.62
N HIS A 203 -2.96 -11.36 -4.39
CA HIS A 203 -3.80 -10.90 -3.31
C HIS A 203 -4.47 -9.54 -3.63
N ALA A 204 -3.75 -8.59 -4.23
CA ALA A 204 -4.29 -7.28 -4.58
C ALA A 204 -5.45 -7.41 -5.58
N GLY A 205 -5.27 -8.23 -6.62
CA GLY A 205 -6.34 -8.53 -7.56
C GLY A 205 -7.55 -9.24 -6.92
N ASN A 206 -7.30 -10.15 -5.97
CA ASN A 206 -8.39 -10.84 -5.25
C ASN A 206 -9.14 -9.88 -4.31
N ALA A 207 -8.46 -8.92 -3.70
CA ALA A 207 -9.09 -7.89 -2.87
C ALA A 207 -10.10 -7.05 -3.67
N THR A 208 -9.73 -6.62 -4.90
CA THR A 208 -10.66 -5.90 -5.78
C THR A 208 -11.86 -6.76 -6.17
N MET A 209 -11.61 -8.02 -6.56
CA MET A 209 -12.68 -8.94 -6.96
C MET A 209 -13.65 -9.21 -5.82
N ALA A 210 -13.14 -9.47 -4.61
CA ALA A 210 -13.96 -9.74 -3.43
C ALA A 210 -14.88 -8.54 -3.12
N GLY A 211 -14.31 -7.32 -3.07
CA GLY A 211 -15.05 -6.11 -2.78
C GLY A 211 -16.12 -5.79 -3.81
N ILE A 212 -15.75 -5.75 -5.10
CA ILE A 212 -16.71 -5.43 -6.18
C ILE A 212 -17.81 -6.49 -6.26
N SER A 213 -17.48 -7.79 -6.16
CA SER A 213 -18.47 -8.86 -6.21
C SER A 213 -19.44 -8.81 -5.04
N ALA A 214 -18.95 -8.54 -3.82
CA ALA A 214 -19.78 -8.36 -2.64
C ALA A 214 -20.78 -7.20 -2.80
N VAL A 215 -20.31 -6.07 -3.33
CA VAL A 215 -21.15 -4.89 -3.61
C VAL A 215 -22.21 -5.20 -4.66
N GLN A 216 -21.82 -5.81 -5.78
CA GLN A 216 -22.77 -6.18 -6.84
C GLN A 216 -23.82 -7.18 -6.37
N ALA A 217 -23.49 -8.08 -5.44
CA ALA A 217 -24.43 -9.00 -4.82
C ALA A 217 -25.38 -8.27 -3.85
N ALA A 218 -24.83 -7.46 -2.94
CA ALA A 218 -25.64 -6.69 -1.97
C ALA A 218 -26.59 -5.71 -2.66
N MET A 219 -26.15 -5.06 -3.74
CA MET A 219 -26.98 -4.17 -4.56
C MET A 219 -28.22 -4.90 -5.13
N ARG A 220 -28.13 -6.21 -5.32
CA ARG A 220 -29.24 -7.06 -5.82
C ARG A 220 -30.01 -7.76 -4.69
N GLY A 221 -29.78 -7.37 -3.44
CA GLY A 221 -30.48 -7.89 -2.27
C GLY A 221 -29.87 -9.14 -1.66
N TYR A 222 -28.61 -9.50 -2.00
CA TYR A 222 -27.92 -10.58 -1.30
C TYR A 222 -27.55 -10.13 0.11
N THR A 223 -27.87 -10.93 1.13
CA THR A 223 -27.66 -10.61 2.54
C THR A 223 -26.53 -11.42 3.14
N ALA A 224 -25.89 -10.88 4.17
CA ALA A 224 -24.85 -11.54 4.96
C ALA A 224 -25.20 -11.48 6.44
N GLU A 225 -24.48 -12.25 7.27
CA GLU A 225 -24.50 -12.12 8.74
C GLU A 225 -23.89 -10.76 9.14
N LEU A 226 -24.70 -9.87 9.67
CA LEU A 226 -24.26 -8.51 10.02
C LEU A 226 -23.37 -8.45 11.27
N ALA A 227 -23.42 -9.46 12.14
CA ALA A 227 -22.56 -9.56 13.32
C ALA A 227 -21.25 -10.33 13.03
N ILE A 228 -20.83 -10.40 11.75
CA ILE A 228 -19.67 -11.18 11.29
C ILE A 228 -18.34 -10.74 11.93
N PHE A 229 -18.21 -9.46 12.32
CA PHE A 229 -16.96 -8.94 12.88
C PHE A 229 -16.80 -9.33 14.35
N GLU A 230 -17.84 -9.21 15.17
CA GLU A 230 -17.78 -9.35 16.64
C GLU A 230 -18.09 -10.76 17.18
N LYS A 231 -18.81 -11.60 16.42
CA LYS A 231 -19.28 -12.91 16.91
C LYS A 231 -18.16 -13.95 17.04
N GLU A 232 -18.39 -14.94 17.89
CA GLU A 232 -17.59 -16.17 17.91
C GLU A 232 -17.55 -16.80 16.50
N ARG A 233 -16.35 -17.23 16.09
CA ARG A 233 -16.07 -17.71 14.73
C ARG A 233 -16.28 -16.66 13.62
N GLY A 234 -16.48 -15.39 14.00
CA GLY A 234 -16.50 -14.27 13.08
C GLY A 234 -15.09 -13.80 12.69
N PHE A 235 -15.03 -12.80 11.83
CA PHE A 235 -13.80 -12.36 11.16
C PHE A 235 -12.73 -11.92 12.15
N CYS A 236 -13.01 -10.97 13.03
CA CYS A 236 -12.02 -10.45 13.98
C CYS A 236 -11.55 -11.49 14.98
N ARG A 237 -12.47 -12.35 15.49
CA ARG A 237 -12.10 -13.44 16.40
C ARG A 237 -11.22 -14.48 15.72
N LEU A 238 -11.53 -14.85 14.49
CA LEU A 238 -10.79 -15.88 13.76
C LEU A 238 -9.38 -15.43 13.41
N PHE A 239 -9.26 -14.25 12.80
CA PHE A 239 -7.98 -13.77 12.25
C PHE A 239 -7.16 -12.94 13.23
N GLY A 240 -7.78 -12.19 14.14
CA GLY A 240 -7.08 -11.32 15.10
C GLY A 240 -7.20 -11.76 16.57
N GLY A 241 -8.14 -12.66 16.88
CA GLY A 241 -8.44 -12.97 18.28
C GLY A 241 -9.11 -11.82 19.05
N SER A 242 -9.56 -10.76 18.35
CA SER A 242 -10.20 -9.57 18.91
C SER A 242 -11.72 -9.63 18.79
N ASP A 243 -12.43 -8.71 19.46
CA ASP A 243 -13.88 -8.55 19.32
C ASP A 243 -14.27 -7.52 18.26
N GLY A 244 -13.28 -6.91 17.58
CA GLY A 244 -13.48 -5.92 16.54
C GLY A 244 -13.91 -4.54 17.04
N SER A 245 -13.98 -4.29 18.35
CA SER A 245 -14.45 -3.00 18.91
C SER A 245 -13.62 -1.81 18.39
N VAL A 246 -12.32 -2.00 18.14
CA VAL A 246 -11.40 -0.98 17.59
C VAL A 246 -11.89 -0.38 16.27
N ILE A 247 -12.67 -1.11 15.47
CA ILE A 247 -13.23 -0.61 14.21
C ILE A 247 -14.07 0.65 14.41
N LEU A 248 -14.70 0.78 15.56
CA LEU A 248 -15.62 1.88 15.87
C LEU A 248 -15.06 2.94 16.80
N GLU A 249 -13.82 2.77 17.27
CA GLU A 249 -13.17 3.75 18.15
C GLU A 249 -12.87 5.04 17.39
N ASP A 250 -13.13 6.20 17.98
CA ASP A 250 -12.82 7.55 17.49
C ASP A 250 -13.21 7.83 16.02
N LEU A 251 -14.32 7.24 15.53
CA LEU A 251 -14.83 7.49 14.18
C LEU A 251 -15.04 8.98 13.91
N GLY A 252 -14.47 9.48 12.81
CA GLY A 252 -14.61 10.86 12.35
C GLY A 252 -13.74 11.87 13.08
N THR A 253 -12.89 11.45 14.04
CA THR A 253 -11.93 12.33 14.71
C THR A 253 -10.70 12.54 13.84
N ASP A 254 -10.07 11.44 13.44
CA ASP A 254 -8.91 11.42 12.55
C ASP A 254 -9.12 10.38 11.45
N TRP A 255 -8.52 10.62 10.28
CA TRP A 255 -8.59 9.72 9.14
C TRP A 255 -7.33 8.87 9.03
N ASP A 256 -7.46 7.55 8.89
CA ASP A 256 -6.34 6.62 8.72
C ASP A 256 -5.41 7.02 7.56
N ILE A 257 -5.98 7.57 6.50
CA ILE A 257 -5.21 8.10 5.35
C ILE A 257 -4.31 9.29 5.71
N VAL A 258 -4.55 9.94 6.86
CA VAL A 258 -3.72 11.04 7.37
C VAL A 258 -2.75 10.54 8.43
N THR A 259 -3.23 9.72 9.37
CA THR A 259 -2.45 9.32 10.54
C THR A 259 -1.56 8.12 10.30
N ASP A 260 -1.96 7.20 9.44
CA ASP A 260 -1.35 5.88 9.30
C ASP A 260 -0.91 5.48 7.89
N MET A 261 -1.39 6.17 6.86
CA MET A 261 -0.94 5.96 5.50
C MET A 261 0.55 6.28 5.35
N ALA A 262 1.25 5.46 4.57
CA ALA A 262 2.61 5.74 4.12
C ALA A 262 2.76 5.40 2.63
N LEU A 263 3.11 6.38 1.83
CA LEU A 263 3.51 6.19 0.44
C LEU A 263 4.93 5.63 0.40
N LYS A 264 5.17 4.62 -0.41
CA LYS A 264 6.54 4.17 -0.66
C LYS A 264 7.23 5.15 -1.59
N LEU A 265 8.14 5.93 -1.04
CA LEU A 265 9.01 6.86 -1.77
C LEU A 265 10.34 6.20 -2.18
N VAL A 266 10.52 4.95 -1.78
CA VAL A 266 11.62 4.07 -2.16
C VAL A 266 11.06 2.66 -2.39
N PRO A 267 11.74 1.78 -3.14
CA PRO A 267 11.21 0.45 -3.45
C PRO A 267 11.20 -0.48 -2.23
N GLY A 268 10.34 -1.49 -2.26
CA GLY A 268 10.38 -2.66 -1.37
C GLY A 268 9.48 -2.58 -0.14
N GLY A 269 9.74 -3.44 0.83
CA GLY A 269 8.91 -3.60 2.03
C GLY A 269 8.98 -2.40 2.97
N HIS A 270 7.86 -1.71 3.17
CA HIS A 270 7.81 -0.49 3.98
C HIS A 270 8.40 -0.64 5.39
N PRO A 271 8.24 -1.78 6.11
CA PRO A 271 8.88 -1.97 7.41
C PRO A 271 10.41 -1.85 7.43
N TYR A 272 11.06 -1.85 6.25
CA TYR A 272 12.53 -1.78 6.14
C TYR A 272 13.03 -0.42 5.67
N HIS A 273 12.14 0.50 5.25
CA HIS A 273 12.54 1.83 4.76
C HIS A 273 13.36 2.59 5.79
N ALA A 274 12.92 2.60 7.06
CA ALA A 274 13.67 3.26 8.13
C ALA A 274 15.09 2.70 8.35
N LEU A 275 15.35 1.42 8.01
CA LEU A 275 16.68 0.83 8.09
C LEU A 275 17.59 1.41 7.01
N GLY A 276 17.11 1.50 5.77
CA GLY A 276 17.84 2.12 4.67
C GLY A 276 18.12 3.61 4.94
N GLU A 277 17.11 4.33 5.38
CA GLU A 277 17.19 5.77 5.67
C GLU A 277 18.13 6.07 6.85
N ALA A 278 18.02 5.34 7.98
CA ALA A 278 18.88 5.51 9.13
C ALA A 278 20.34 5.12 8.83
N GLY A 279 20.53 4.06 8.04
CA GLY A 279 21.86 3.65 7.55
C GLY A 279 22.51 4.71 6.68
N ALA A 280 21.74 5.24 5.72
CA ALA A 280 22.18 6.33 4.84
C ALA A 280 22.54 7.60 5.62
N ASN A 281 21.69 7.99 6.56
CA ASN A 281 21.91 9.19 7.39
C ASN A 281 23.17 9.05 8.25
N ALA A 282 23.34 7.92 8.96
CA ALA A 282 24.51 7.66 9.78
C ALA A 282 25.80 7.69 8.96
N ALA A 283 25.79 7.06 7.78
CA ALA A 283 26.96 7.00 6.91
C ALA A 283 27.30 8.37 6.30
N ARG A 284 26.28 9.14 5.86
CA ARG A 284 26.44 10.46 5.27
C ARG A 284 26.95 11.50 6.27
N GLU A 285 26.39 11.54 7.49
CA GLU A 285 26.79 12.48 8.55
C GLU A 285 28.26 12.33 8.96
N ALA A 286 28.80 11.14 8.87
CA ALA A 286 30.19 10.85 9.23
C ALA A 286 31.09 10.55 8.03
N GLU A 287 30.60 10.70 6.81
CA GLU A 287 31.34 10.43 5.54
C GLU A 287 32.00 9.04 5.54
N VAL A 288 31.24 8.01 5.98
CA VAL A 288 31.76 6.64 6.15
C VAL A 288 31.99 5.95 4.81
N ALA A 289 33.24 5.65 4.48
CA ALA A 289 33.54 4.80 3.32
C ALA A 289 33.30 3.31 3.65
N PRO A 290 32.82 2.48 2.71
CA PRO A 290 32.49 1.06 2.93
C PRO A 290 33.63 0.24 3.56
N GLU A 291 34.90 0.54 3.22
CA GLU A 291 36.09 -0.12 3.72
C GLU A 291 36.33 0.16 5.20
N GLN A 292 35.83 1.28 5.71
CA GLN A 292 35.95 1.67 7.12
C GLN A 292 34.91 1.00 8.01
N VAL A 293 33.90 0.33 7.45
CA VAL A 293 32.84 -0.33 8.21
C VAL A 293 33.37 -1.64 8.78
N ALA A 294 33.39 -1.77 10.11
CA ALA A 294 33.68 -3.03 10.80
C ALA A 294 32.36 -3.82 11.04
N LYS A 295 31.29 -3.15 11.46
CA LYS A 295 30.01 -3.76 11.77
C LYS A 295 28.86 -2.76 11.59
N ILE A 296 27.67 -3.24 11.22
CA ILE A 296 26.45 -2.45 11.14
C ILE A 296 25.42 -3.09 12.08
N ILE A 297 24.95 -2.31 13.05
CA ILE A 297 24.03 -2.79 14.09
C ILE A 297 22.67 -2.17 13.85
N VAL A 298 21.64 -3.00 13.65
CA VAL A 298 20.26 -2.56 13.46
C VAL A 298 19.43 -2.85 14.69
N SER A 299 18.66 -1.87 15.14
CA SER A 299 17.81 -1.97 16.33
C SER A 299 16.44 -1.36 16.07
N ARG A 300 15.39 -2.10 16.40
CA ARG A 300 13.99 -1.61 16.38
C ARG A 300 13.14 -2.45 17.33
N PRO A 301 12.00 -1.93 17.82
CA PRO A 301 11.10 -2.71 18.68
C PRO A 301 10.66 -4.02 18.00
N GLY A 302 10.74 -5.13 18.74
CA GLY A 302 10.31 -6.46 18.30
C GLY A 302 11.22 -7.17 17.29
N MET A 303 12.34 -6.57 16.86
CA MET A 303 13.25 -7.19 15.91
C MET A 303 14.26 -8.09 16.63
N LYS A 304 14.14 -9.40 16.43
CA LYS A 304 15.04 -10.40 17.04
C LYS A 304 16.04 -11.00 16.06
N ASN A 305 15.71 -11.01 14.78
CA ASN A 305 16.52 -11.60 13.71
C ASN A 305 16.42 -10.78 12.44
N LEU A 306 17.40 -10.88 11.56
CA LEU A 306 17.28 -10.47 10.17
C LEU A 306 16.36 -11.48 9.47
N THR A 307 15.24 -11.00 8.97
CA THR A 307 14.26 -11.82 8.22
C THR A 307 14.53 -11.73 6.72
N GLY A 308 13.92 -12.62 5.93
CA GLY A 308 14.06 -12.63 4.49
C GLY A 308 15.43 -13.06 3.97
N PRO A 309 15.67 -12.95 2.66
CA PRO A 309 16.94 -13.28 2.04
C PRO A 309 18.04 -12.30 2.49
N LEU A 310 19.16 -12.79 3.00
CA LEU A 310 20.31 -11.93 3.32
C LEU A 310 20.91 -11.34 2.03
N HIS A 311 21.19 -12.20 1.04
CA HIS A 311 21.74 -11.82 -0.25
C HIS A 311 20.66 -11.93 -1.34
N PRO A 312 19.95 -10.84 -1.62
CA PRO A 312 18.88 -10.84 -2.62
C PRO A 312 19.45 -11.06 -4.04
N LYS A 313 18.65 -11.71 -4.90
CA LYS A 313 18.99 -12.00 -6.31
C LYS A 313 18.05 -11.34 -7.30
N ASN A 314 16.96 -10.79 -6.82
CA ASN A 314 15.92 -10.17 -7.61
C ASN A 314 15.12 -9.16 -6.77
N LEU A 315 14.20 -8.46 -7.41
CA LEU A 315 13.36 -7.44 -6.77
C LEU A 315 12.56 -7.99 -5.56
N ILE A 316 12.02 -9.22 -5.66
CA ILE A 316 11.21 -9.80 -4.57
C ILE A 316 12.09 -10.10 -3.36
N ASP A 317 13.24 -10.69 -3.58
CA ASP A 317 14.22 -10.96 -2.51
C ASP A 317 14.68 -9.64 -1.87
N MET A 318 15.01 -8.64 -2.69
CA MET A 318 15.41 -7.30 -2.23
C MET A 318 14.32 -6.65 -1.39
N ALA A 319 13.09 -6.66 -1.87
CA ALA A 319 11.93 -6.06 -1.19
C ALA A 319 11.70 -6.61 0.22
N HIS A 320 12.23 -7.79 0.54
CA HIS A 320 12.07 -8.47 1.82
C HIS A 320 13.38 -8.66 2.60
N SER A 321 14.46 -7.96 2.22
CA SER A 321 15.78 -8.08 2.85
C SER A 321 16.16 -6.85 3.69
N PRO A 322 15.89 -6.82 5.00
CA PRO A 322 16.32 -5.73 5.87
C PRO A 322 17.82 -5.48 5.85
N ALA A 323 18.62 -6.54 5.66
CA ALA A 323 20.07 -6.43 5.55
C ALA A 323 20.49 -5.65 4.29
N TYR A 324 19.83 -5.91 3.15
CA TYR A 324 20.07 -5.17 1.93
C TYR A 324 19.74 -3.68 2.07
N PHE A 325 18.54 -3.34 2.59
CA PHE A 325 18.15 -1.95 2.82
C PHE A 325 19.21 -1.19 3.62
N THR A 326 19.63 -1.78 4.74
CA THR A 326 20.64 -1.18 5.61
C THR A 326 21.99 -1.02 4.89
N ALA A 327 22.49 -2.08 4.27
CA ALA A 327 23.79 -2.10 3.60
C ALA A 327 23.85 -1.15 2.40
N ALA A 328 22.77 -1.10 1.60
CA ALA A 328 22.67 -0.20 0.46
C ALA A 328 22.64 1.27 0.90
N GLY A 329 21.86 1.60 1.94
CA GLY A 329 21.86 2.94 2.53
C GLY A 329 23.24 3.36 3.04
N VAL A 330 23.95 2.49 3.73
CA VAL A 330 25.32 2.75 4.21
C VAL A 330 26.32 2.89 3.06
N ARG A 331 26.17 2.09 1.99
CA ARG A 331 27.06 2.10 0.82
C ARG A 331 26.97 3.40 0.03
N ASP A 332 25.76 3.85 -0.25
CA ASP A 332 25.53 4.96 -1.18
C ASP A 332 25.19 6.28 -0.47
N HIS A 333 25.10 6.29 0.87
CA HIS A 333 24.69 7.43 1.69
C HIS A 333 23.27 7.93 1.37
N GLU A 334 22.51 7.12 0.65
CA GLU A 334 21.12 7.31 0.27
C GLU A 334 20.43 5.97 0.03
N PHE A 335 19.11 5.95 0.04
CA PHE A 335 18.32 4.80 -0.41
C PHE A 335 17.15 5.31 -1.26
N GLY A 336 17.11 4.95 -2.53
CA GLY A 336 16.14 5.45 -3.49
C GLY A 336 15.77 4.41 -4.56
N TRP A 337 15.05 4.83 -5.59
CA TRP A 337 14.52 3.96 -6.65
C TRP A 337 15.58 3.15 -7.38
N ILE A 338 16.80 3.68 -7.52
CA ILE A 338 17.91 2.98 -8.19
C ILE A 338 18.24 1.64 -7.51
N HIS A 339 18.02 1.52 -6.19
CA HIS A 339 18.33 0.33 -5.43
C HIS A 339 17.40 -0.86 -5.70
N ALA A 340 16.33 -0.66 -6.49
CA ALA A 340 15.52 -1.74 -7.05
C ALA A 340 16.08 -2.29 -8.38
N SER A 341 17.10 -1.67 -8.96
CA SER A 341 17.73 -2.15 -10.20
C SER A 341 18.56 -3.40 -9.95
N GLN A 342 18.60 -4.28 -10.95
CA GLN A 342 19.42 -5.51 -10.87
C GLN A 342 20.90 -5.18 -10.65
N GLU A 343 21.40 -4.08 -11.20
CA GLU A 343 22.77 -3.61 -11.00
C GLU A 343 23.10 -3.38 -9.51
N LYS A 344 22.19 -2.71 -8.78
CA LYS A 344 22.36 -2.46 -7.35
C LYS A 344 22.13 -3.71 -6.50
N ILE A 345 21.18 -4.55 -6.92
CA ILE A 345 20.92 -5.84 -6.25
C ILE A 345 22.17 -6.73 -6.33
N ASP A 346 22.91 -6.69 -7.42
CA ASP A 346 24.13 -7.48 -7.65
C ASP A 346 25.44 -6.77 -7.20
N ASP A 347 25.37 -5.55 -6.61
CA ASP A 347 26.56 -4.78 -6.22
C ASP A 347 27.38 -5.54 -5.16
N PRO A 348 28.65 -5.95 -5.45
CA PRO A 348 29.45 -6.74 -4.54
C PRO A 348 29.84 -5.99 -3.26
N VAL A 349 29.85 -4.65 -3.27
CA VAL A 349 30.15 -3.84 -2.09
C VAL A 349 28.95 -3.88 -1.13
N ILE A 350 27.72 -3.77 -1.67
CA ILE A 350 26.50 -3.94 -0.86
C ILE A 350 26.50 -5.34 -0.22
N HIS A 351 26.78 -6.39 -0.99
CA HIS A 351 26.84 -7.76 -0.48
C HIS A 351 27.92 -7.95 0.62
N THR A 352 29.07 -7.30 0.50
CA THR A 352 30.10 -7.29 1.52
C THR A 352 29.63 -6.60 2.81
N LEU A 353 28.85 -5.53 2.69
CA LEU A 353 28.29 -4.82 3.85
C LEU A 353 27.14 -5.61 4.48
N ILE A 354 26.32 -6.35 3.71
CA ILE A 354 25.28 -7.25 4.23
C ILE A 354 25.87 -8.22 5.26
N ASP A 355 27.04 -8.81 4.99
CA ASP A 355 27.72 -9.74 5.90
C ASP A 355 28.12 -9.10 7.24
N LYS A 356 28.16 -7.77 7.31
CA LYS A 356 28.46 -7.00 8.53
C LYS A 356 27.22 -6.55 9.30
N VAL A 357 26.00 -6.78 8.76
CA VAL A 357 24.75 -6.37 9.40
C VAL A 357 24.35 -7.38 10.46
N ILE A 358 24.15 -6.92 11.68
CA ILE A 358 23.65 -7.71 12.80
C ILE A 358 22.48 -7.01 13.50
N VAL A 359 21.63 -7.80 14.16
CA VAL A 359 20.60 -7.27 15.05
C VAL A 359 21.21 -6.92 16.39
N GLY A 360 21.01 -5.70 16.84
CA GLY A 360 21.41 -5.19 18.15
C GLY A 360 20.33 -5.35 19.22
N PRO A 361 20.54 -4.78 20.40
CA PRO A 361 19.52 -4.76 21.44
C PRO A 361 18.30 -3.96 21.01
N GLU A 362 17.12 -4.35 21.50
CA GLU A 362 15.91 -3.56 21.30
C GLU A 362 16.06 -2.17 21.96
N PRO A 363 15.51 -1.10 21.34
CA PRO A 363 15.44 0.20 21.98
C PRO A 363 14.66 0.11 23.29
N THR A 364 15.10 0.85 24.31
CA THR A 364 14.46 0.90 25.63
C THR A 364 13.74 2.22 25.90
N GLU A 365 14.00 3.24 25.06
CA GLU A 365 13.45 4.59 25.20
C GLU A 365 12.61 4.95 23.97
N ASN A 366 11.67 5.86 24.17
CA ASN A 366 10.81 6.42 23.10
C ASN A 366 10.09 5.36 22.24
N LEU A 367 9.74 4.20 22.83
CA LEU A 367 9.18 3.07 22.09
C LEU A 367 7.93 3.44 21.27
N ALA A 368 7.08 4.33 21.80
CA ALA A 368 5.87 4.80 21.11
C ALA A 368 6.17 5.67 19.86
N ALA A 369 7.36 6.25 19.77
CA ALA A 369 7.77 7.03 18.61
C ALA A 369 8.16 6.16 17.40
N TYR A 370 8.56 4.89 17.65
CA TYR A 370 8.93 3.96 16.58
C TYR A 370 7.69 3.45 15.83
N ARG A 371 7.23 4.21 14.88
CA ARG A 371 6.17 3.79 13.94
C ARG A 371 6.82 3.21 12.68
N GLN A 372 7.13 1.91 12.71
CA GLN A 372 7.99 1.20 11.75
C GLN A 372 9.42 1.76 11.64
N GLY A 373 9.85 2.53 12.63
CA GLY A 373 11.16 3.13 12.70
C GLY A 373 12.29 2.15 13.06
N ALA A 374 13.53 2.62 12.92
CA ALA A 374 14.75 1.87 13.25
C ALA A 374 15.90 2.79 13.64
N THR A 375 16.85 2.23 14.41
CA THR A 375 18.17 2.81 14.67
C THR A 375 19.21 1.99 13.96
N VAL A 376 20.14 2.62 13.26
CA VAL A 376 21.32 2.00 12.66
C VAL A 376 22.56 2.63 13.27
N ALA A 377 23.44 1.78 13.82
CA ALA A 377 24.77 2.17 14.31
C ALA A 377 25.86 1.49 13.47
N ILE A 378 26.87 2.25 13.08
CA ILE A 378 27.99 1.80 12.28
C ILE A 378 29.24 1.85 13.16
N GLU A 379 29.80 0.70 13.50
CA GLU A 379 31.11 0.58 14.14
C GLU A 379 32.18 0.59 13.05
N MET A 380 33.13 1.51 13.17
CA MET A 380 34.22 1.66 12.21
C MET A 380 35.46 0.90 12.60
N THR A 381 36.33 0.59 11.64
CA THR A 381 37.59 -0.13 11.85
C THR A 381 38.58 0.62 12.75
N ASP A 382 38.46 1.92 12.92
CA ASP A 382 39.23 2.77 13.80
C ASP A 382 38.65 2.86 15.22
N GLY A 383 37.54 2.16 15.50
CA GLY A 383 36.87 2.11 16.80
C GLY A 383 35.83 3.20 17.04
N ARG A 384 35.64 4.14 16.12
CA ARG A 384 34.52 5.11 16.20
C ARG A 384 33.19 4.42 15.91
N THR A 385 32.14 4.93 16.53
CA THR A 385 30.75 4.51 16.25
C THR A 385 29.93 5.73 15.90
N VAL A 386 29.16 5.63 14.83
CA VAL A 386 28.18 6.63 14.41
C VAL A 386 26.81 5.99 14.33
N ALA A 387 25.75 6.72 14.63
CA ALA A 387 24.40 6.17 14.64
C ALA A 387 23.37 7.22 14.24
N ASN A 388 22.30 6.76 13.61
CA ASN A 388 21.13 7.58 13.32
C ASN A 388 19.85 6.80 13.65
N THR A 389 18.79 7.52 14.06
CA THR A 389 17.48 6.95 14.35
C THR A 389 16.42 7.63 13.49
N VAL A 390 15.71 6.83 12.73
CA VAL A 390 14.48 7.22 12.00
C VAL A 390 13.31 6.60 12.74
N PHE A 391 12.50 7.41 13.41
CA PHE A 391 11.35 6.93 14.16
C PHE A 391 10.17 6.56 13.25
N VAL A 392 9.98 7.33 12.19
CA VAL A 392 8.95 7.15 11.17
C VAL A 392 9.61 7.35 9.82
N PRO A 393 9.54 6.37 8.89
CA PRO A 393 10.19 6.52 7.58
C PRO A 393 9.50 7.60 6.73
N ASN A 394 10.27 8.21 5.83
CA ASN A 394 9.75 9.17 4.86
C ASN A 394 8.59 8.57 4.03
N GLY A 395 7.64 9.43 3.63
CA GLY A 395 6.42 9.04 2.95
C GLY A 395 5.25 8.76 3.88
N ALA A 396 5.46 8.76 5.20
CA ALA A 396 4.38 8.61 6.18
C ALA A 396 3.51 9.87 6.23
N GLY A 397 2.19 9.71 6.11
CA GLY A 397 1.22 10.81 6.12
C GLY A 397 1.28 11.67 7.38
N CYS A 398 1.55 11.06 8.54
CA CYS A 398 1.70 11.77 9.80
C CYS A 398 2.93 12.71 9.85
N LEU A 399 3.91 12.55 8.98
CA LEU A 399 5.03 13.50 8.80
C LEU A 399 4.69 14.62 7.82
N GLY A 400 3.61 14.49 7.05
CA GLY A 400 3.25 15.35 5.93
C GLY A 400 3.97 14.90 4.65
N VAL A 401 3.30 14.14 3.81
CA VAL A 401 3.74 13.88 2.44
C VAL A 401 3.42 15.08 1.59
N ASP A 402 4.35 15.52 0.76
CA ASP A 402 4.11 16.62 -0.16
C ASP A 402 4.10 16.16 -1.63
N TRP A 403 3.70 17.09 -2.49
CA TRP A 403 3.63 16.80 -3.91
C TRP A 403 5.01 16.67 -4.58
N ALA A 404 6.06 17.25 -4.00
CA ALA A 404 7.40 17.11 -4.57
C ALA A 404 7.85 15.65 -4.51
N ASP A 405 7.58 14.95 -3.39
CA ASP A 405 7.88 13.53 -3.23
C ASP A 405 7.10 12.68 -4.24
N VAL A 406 5.81 12.96 -4.42
CA VAL A 406 4.92 12.22 -5.35
C VAL A 406 5.32 12.48 -6.80
N ASP A 407 5.66 13.71 -7.16
CA ASP A 407 6.14 14.09 -8.49
C ASP A 407 7.46 13.39 -8.82
N GLU A 408 8.40 13.34 -7.87
CA GLU A 408 9.66 12.62 -8.01
C GLU A 408 9.40 11.13 -8.28
N LYS A 409 8.55 10.50 -7.48
CA LYS A 409 8.14 9.11 -7.69
C LYS A 409 7.53 8.89 -9.08
N CYS A 410 6.60 9.77 -9.48
CA CYS A 410 5.94 9.64 -10.79
C CYS A 410 6.96 9.78 -11.94
N ARG A 411 7.87 10.75 -11.88
CA ARG A 411 8.92 10.93 -12.89
C ARG A 411 9.94 9.79 -12.91
N ALA A 412 10.17 9.13 -11.77
CA ALA A 412 11.04 7.95 -11.68
C ALA A 412 10.40 6.69 -12.27
N LEU A 413 9.12 6.46 -12.04
CA LEU A 413 8.47 5.17 -12.35
C LEU A 413 7.61 5.18 -13.62
N MET A 414 6.92 6.29 -13.95
CA MET A 414 6.02 6.34 -15.11
C MET A 414 6.70 6.17 -16.47
N PRO A 415 8.00 6.49 -16.67
CA PRO A 415 8.70 6.19 -17.94
C PRO A 415 8.76 4.70 -18.28
N ALA A 416 8.49 3.80 -17.34
CA ALA A 416 8.35 2.37 -17.62
C ALA A 416 7.08 2.02 -18.43
N ALA A 417 6.07 2.91 -18.45
CA ALA A 417 4.90 2.81 -19.32
C ALA A 417 5.16 3.52 -20.67
N PRO A 418 4.30 3.35 -21.71
CA PRO A 418 4.45 4.03 -22.99
C PRO A 418 4.02 5.51 -22.90
N LEU A 419 4.56 6.23 -21.94
CA LEU A 419 4.33 7.65 -21.67
C LEU A 419 5.62 8.42 -21.87
N ASP A 420 5.58 9.47 -22.68
CA ASP A 420 6.66 10.46 -22.76
C ASP A 420 6.54 11.50 -21.63
N ASP A 421 7.57 12.32 -21.47
CA ASP A 421 7.62 13.35 -20.43
C ASP A 421 6.43 14.31 -20.48
N VAL A 422 5.92 14.62 -21.70
CA VAL A 422 4.76 15.51 -21.88
C VAL A 422 3.48 14.87 -21.32
N LYS A 423 3.28 13.60 -21.59
CA LYS A 423 2.15 12.84 -21.04
C LYS A 423 2.27 12.69 -19.52
N ILE A 424 3.45 12.41 -18.99
CA ILE A 424 3.69 12.32 -17.54
C ILE A 424 3.32 13.64 -16.86
N GLU A 425 3.81 14.77 -17.35
CA GLU A 425 3.46 16.09 -16.80
C GLU A 425 1.96 16.41 -16.96
N SER A 426 1.32 15.93 -18.03
CA SER A 426 -0.14 16.04 -18.20
C SER A 426 -0.91 15.23 -17.14
N VAL A 427 -0.47 14.00 -16.85
CA VAL A 427 -1.04 13.18 -15.76
C VAL A 427 -0.88 13.89 -14.43
N LEU A 428 0.32 14.39 -14.10
CA LEU A 428 0.58 15.12 -12.87
C LEU A 428 -0.29 16.39 -12.75
N SER A 429 -0.46 17.12 -13.85
CA SER A 429 -1.35 18.29 -13.89
C SER A 429 -2.81 17.91 -13.62
N LYS A 430 -3.29 16.81 -14.19
CA LYS A 430 -4.64 16.28 -13.92
C LYS A 430 -4.80 15.83 -12.48
N MET A 431 -3.77 15.22 -11.88
CA MET A 431 -3.76 14.88 -10.45
C MET A 431 -3.96 16.12 -9.57
N ARG A 432 -3.26 17.21 -9.83
CA ARG A 432 -3.41 18.49 -9.09
C ARG A 432 -4.82 19.06 -9.18
N GLN A 433 -5.54 18.75 -10.26
CA GLN A 433 -6.89 19.19 -10.54
C GLN A 433 -7.95 18.11 -10.27
N PHE A 434 -7.60 16.98 -9.66
CA PHE A 434 -8.43 15.79 -9.57
C PHE A 434 -9.85 16.06 -9.06
N ARG A 435 -9.98 16.89 -8.02
CA ARG A 435 -11.27 17.27 -7.43
C ARG A 435 -12.21 17.98 -8.41
N THR A 436 -11.71 18.52 -9.53
CA THR A 436 -12.48 19.24 -10.53
C THR A 436 -12.85 18.39 -11.73
N LEU A 437 -12.37 17.16 -11.81
CA LEU A 437 -12.70 16.24 -12.89
C LEU A 437 -14.21 15.93 -12.88
N SER A 438 -14.84 16.05 -14.02
CA SER A 438 -16.26 15.69 -14.20
C SER A 438 -16.42 14.17 -14.33
N HIS A 439 -15.41 13.49 -14.91
CA HIS A 439 -15.41 12.04 -15.14
C HIS A 439 -14.01 11.45 -14.93
N ALA A 440 -13.93 10.22 -14.44
CA ALA A 440 -12.66 9.48 -14.28
C ALA A 440 -11.87 9.36 -15.58
N SER A 441 -12.56 9.26 -16.72
CA SER A 441 -11.94 9.16 -18.06
C SER A 441 -11.11 10.38 -18.48
N GLU A 442 -11.31 11.53 -17.85
CA GLU A 442 -10.45 12.70 -18.06
C GLU A 442 -9.01 12.48 -17.53
N LEU A 443 -8.82 11.52 -16.62
CA LEU A 443 -7.53 11.08 -16.14
C LEU A 443 -7.07 9.84 -16.89
N THR A 444 -7.88 8.77 -16.87
CA THR A 444 -7.47 7.47 -17.43
C THR A 444 -7.20 7.54 -18.92
N GLY A 445 -7.83 8.47 -19.66
CA GLY A 445 -7.53 8.76 -21.06
C GLY A 445 -6.13 9.33 -21.32
N HIS A 446 -5.44 9.85 -20.31
CA HIS A 446 -4.04 10.30 -20.43
C HIS A 446 -3.01 9.18 -20.18
N LEU A 447 -3.47 8.01 -19.72
CA LEU A 447 -2.59 6.86 -19.44
C LEU A 447 -2.29 6.01 -20.69
N VAL A 448 -2.71 6.41 -21.88
CA VAL A 448 -2.57 5.65 -23.12
C VAL A 448 -1.97 6.48 -24.26
#